data_51ed4beb159787387fe61df157ef77de
#
_entry.id   51ed4beb159787387fe61df157ef77de
#
_cell.length_a   1.000
_cell.length_b   1.000
_cell.length_c   1.000
_cell.angle_alpha   90.00
_cell.angle_beta   90.00
_cell.angle_gamma   90.00
#
_symmetry.space_group_name_H-M   'P 1'
#
loop_
_entity.id
_entity.type
_entity.pdbx_description
1 polymer ?
#
loop_
_entity_poly.entity_id
_entity_poly.type
_entity_poly.pdbx_seq_one_letter_code
_entity_poly.pdbx_strand_id
1 'polypeptide(L)'
;GVSASAVGKRVARLEEKLGVRLFHRSTRSITLTAEGSLFLERSRRILAEIEATELELSQSRETPRGRLRVSLPLVSGLVLPTLADFMQAYPDIELDLDFSDRVVDVVDEGFDVVLRTGQPVDSRLSMRELGEFQLKLVGSPAYFARHGTPRCPEDLLRHTCLHYRFPNTGRLEEWPLRRADGEAPPQIPVSMVCNNIETRVCFALRDQGIACLPDFSIREALREGRLVSVLDAFCERRARFFLLWPSGRQVSPKLRAFIDFVAPRVIATLG
;
A
#
# COMPACT_ATOMS: atom_id res chain seq x y z
N GLY A 1 -26.63 -10.97 -14.44
CA GLY A 1 -26.15 -11.29 -13.10
C GLY A 1 -26.61 -12.67 -12.65
N VAL A 2 -25.74 -13.46 -12.00
CA VAL A 2 -26.08 -14.81 -11.49
C VAL A 2 -26.56 -14.65 -10.05
N SER A 3 -27.71 -15.25 -9.68
CA SER A 3 -28.25 -15.19 -8.33
C SER A 3 -27.36 -15.96 -7.32
N ALA A 4 -27.33 -15.51 -6.06
CA ALA A 4 -26.56 -16.16 -4.98
C ALA A 4 -26.92 -17.66 -4.84
N SER A 5 -28.20 -18.04 -5.04
CA SER A 5 -28.66 -19.42 -5.02
C SER A 5 -28.04 -20.25 -6.16
N ALA A 6 -27.93 -19.67 -7.38
CA ALA A 6 -27.32 -20.36 -8.52
C ALA A 6 -25.82 -20.57 -8.31
N VAL A 7 -25.11 -19.61 -7.72
CA VAL A 7 -23.70 -19.75 -7.35
C VAL A 7 -23.55 -20.87 -6.32
N GLY A 8 -24.37 -20.88 -5.27
CA GLY A 8 -24.34 -21.91 -4.23
C GLY A 8 -24.52 -23.32 -4.77
N LYS A 9 -25.44 -23.52 -5.73
CA LYS A 9 -25.65 -24.83 -6.38
C LYS A 9 -24.45 -25.26 -7.24
N ARG A 10 -23.80 -24.34 -7.94
CA ARG A 10 -22.59 -24.63 -8.74
C ARG A 10 -21.41 -25.03 -7.84
N VAL A 11 -21.23 -24.31 -6.74
CA VAL A 11 -20.20 -24.64 -5.75
C VAL A 11 -20.46 -26.02 -5.13
N ALA A 12 -21.69 -26.34 -4.73
CA ALA A 12 -22.03 -27.66 -4.19
C ALA A 12 -21.72 -28.81 -5.15
N ARG A 13 -22.07 -28.65 -6.45
CA ARG A 13 -21.71 -29.64 -7.49
C ARG A 13 -20.19 -29.77 -7.67
N LEU A 14 -19.45 -28.68 -7.53
CA LEU A 14 -17.99 -28.72 -7.61
C LEU A 14 -17.40 -29.48 -6.43
N GLU A 15 -17.86 -29.21 -5.20
CA GLU A 15 -17.46 -29.91 -3.99
C GLU A 15 -17.75 -31.44 -4.12
N GLU A 16 -18.91 -31.78 -4.63
CA GLU A 16 -19.30 -33.19 -4.89
C GLU A 16 -18.36 -33.85 -5.92
N LYS A 17 -18.07 -33.18 -7.04
CA LYS A 17 -17.15 -33.67 -8.06
C LYS A 17 -15.71 -33.86 -7.55
N LEU A 18 -15.24 -32.96 -6.69
CA LEU A 18 -13.90 -33.01 -6.12
C LEU A 18 -13.79 -33.92 -4.91
N GLY A 19 -14.91 -34.33 -4.29
CA GLY A 19 -14.95 -35.15 -3.08
C GLY A 19 -14.47 -34.42 -1.82
N VAL A 20 -14.35 -33.09 -1.86
CA VAL A 20 -13.86 -32.27 -0.74
C VAL A 20 -14.74 -31.04 -0.55
N ARG A 21 -14.80 -30.52 0.68
CA ARG A 21 -15.46 -29.25 0.98
C ARG A 21 -14.50 -28.09 0.71
N LEU A 22 -14.98 -27.09 -0.04
CA LEU A 22 -14.22 -25.87 -0.31
C LEU A 22 -14.56 -24.73 0.66
N PHE A 23 -15.75 -24.81 1.31
CA PHE A 23 -16.21 -23.80 2.24
C PHE A 23 -16.68 -24.41 3.57
N HIS A 24 -16.26 -23.76 4.67
CA HIS A 24 -16.93 -23.87 5.95
C HIS A 24 -18.18 -23.00 5.91
N ARG A 25 -19.35 -23.61 6.06
CA ARG A 25 -20.64 -22.90 6.08
C ARG A 25 -21.18 -22.88 7.50
N SER A 26 -21.33 -21.69 8.07
CA SER A 26 -22.10 -21.46 9.30
C SER A 26 -23.26 -20.53 9.02
N THR A 27 -24.20 -20.44 9.95
CA THR A 27 -25.33 -19.50 9.84
C THR A 27 -24.89 -18.03 9.88
N ARG A 28 -23.64 -17.75 10.25
CA ARG A 28 -23.12 -16.39 10.44
C ARG A 28 -21.97 -16.04 9.49
N SER A 29 -21.30 -17.02 8.87
CA SER A 29 -20.14 -16.76 8.01
C SER A 29 -19.90 -17.90 7.03
N ILE A 30 -19.30 -17.58 5.89
CA ILE A 30 -18.75 -18.51 4.92
C ILE A 30 -17.27 -18.25 4.82
N THR A 31 -16.43 -19.24 5.15
CA THR A 31 -14.97 -19.16 5.06
C THR A 31 -14.43 -20.32 4.24
N LEU A 32 -13.27 -20.13 3.60
CA LEU A 32 -12.62 -21.19 2.82
C LEU A 32 -12.04 -22.27 3.77
N THR A 33 -12.10 -23.52 3.31
CA THR A 33 -11.28 -24.61 3.87
C THR A 33 -9.84 -24.52 3.36
N ALA A 34 -8.93 -25.35 3.84
CA ALA A 34 -7.58 -25.46 3.29
C ALA A 34 -7.63 -25.89 1.81
N GLU A 35 -8.47 -26.88 1.48
CA GLU A 35 -8.73 -27.34 0.11
C GLU A 35 -9.37 -26.25 -0.73
N GLY A 36 -10.30 -25.45 -0.16
CA GLY A 36 -10.92 -24.29 -0.81
C GLY A 36 -9.92 -23.22 -1.14
N SER A 37 -8.99 -22.92 -0.25
CA SER A 37 -7.92 -21.95 -0.47
C SER A 37 -6.97 -22.40 -1.58
N LEU A 38 -6.54 -23.68 -1.55
CA LEU A 38 -5.72 -24.28 -2.59
C LEU A 38 -6.43 -24.26 -3.95
N PHE A 39 -7.72 -24.65 -3.99
CA PHE A 39 -8.50 -24.68 -5.23
C PHE A 39 -8.68 -23.27 -5.80
N LEU A 40 -8.95 -22.27 -4.96
CA LEU A 40 -9.09 -20.87 -5.39
C LEU A 40 -7.77 -20.34 -5.97
N GLU A 41 -6.65 -20.60 -5.32
CA GLU A 41 -5.31 -20.22 -5.79
C GLU A 41 -5.04 -20.81 -7.19
N ARG A 42 -5.24 -22.13 -7.34
CA ARG A 42 -5.01 -22.82 -8.62
C ARG A 42 -5.96 -22.35 -9.72
N SER A 43 -7.25 -22.14 -9.39
CA SER A 43 -8.24 -21.63 -10.34
C SER A 43 -7.87 -20.23 -10.83
N ARG A 44 -7.40 -19.36 -9.96
CA ARG A 44 -6.93 -18.02 -10.34
C ARG A 44 -5.73 -18.08 -11.31
N ARG A 45 -4.78 -19.00 -11.06
CA ARG A 45 -3.65 -19.19 -11.98
C ARG A 45 -4.10 -19.67 -13.35
N ILE A 46 -5.02 -20.63 -13.40
CA ILE A 46 -5.56 -21.17 -14.67
C ILE A 46 -6.29 -20.08 -15.44
N LEU A 47 -7.16 -19.32 -14.80
CA LEU A 47 -7.90 -18.23 -15.44
C LEU A 47 -6.95 -17.14 -15.97
N ALA A 48 -5.95 -16.77 -15.20
CA ALA A 48 -4.92 -15.83 -15.64
C ALA A 48 -4.08 -16.34 -16.82
N GLU A 49 -3.86 -17.66 -16.93
CA GLU A 49 -3.16 -18.28 -18.07
C GLU A 49 -4.04 -18.29 -19.33
N ILE A 50 -5.34 -18.56 -19.16
CA ILE A 50 -6.30 -18.45 -20.26
C ILE A 50 -6.35 -17.01 -20.78
N GLU A 51 -6.50 -16.02 -19.89
CA GLU A 51 -6.47 -14.60 -20.29
C GLU A 51 -5.16 -14.22 -20.98
N ALA A 52 -4.02 -14.71 -20.50
CA ALA A 52 -2.73 -14.48 -21.14
C ALA A 52 -2.68 -15.09 -22.55
N THR A 53 -3.18 -16.31 -22.71
CA THR A 53 -3.22 -17.01 -24.01
C THR A 53 -4.16 -16.31 -24.99
N GLU A 54 -5.35 -15.90 -24.54
CA GLU A 54 -6.29 -15.11 -25.34
C GLU A 54 -5.66 -13.79 -25.79
N LEU A 55 -4.87 -13.19 -24.93
CA LEU A 55 -4.12 -11.97 -25.20
C LEU A 55 -3.01 -12.19 -26.24
N GLU A 56 -2.23 -13.28 -26.13
CA GLU A 56 -1.21 -13.66 -27.11
C GLU A 56 -1.80 -13.88 -28.49
N LEU A 57 -2.97 -14.51 -28.56
CA LEU A 57 -3.70 -14.75 -29.80
C LEU A 57 -4.35 -13.48 -30.36
N SER A 58 -4.66 -12.50 -29.52
CA SER A 58 -5.29 -11.23 -29.91
C SER A 58 -4.32 -10.11 -30.26
N GLN A 59 -3.01 -10.39 -30.33
CA GLN A 59 -1.91 -9.42 -30.56
C GLN A 59 -2.02 -8.55 -31.85
N SER A 60 -3.08 -8.67 -32.61
CA SER A 60 -3.35 -7.76 -33.76
C SER A 60 -4.16 -6.50 -33.40
N ARG A 61 -4.63 -6.32 -32.14
CA ARG A 61 -5.37 -5.11 -31.73
C ARG A 61 -5.06 -4.76 -30.26
N GLU A 62 -4.07 -3.92 -30.11
CA GLU A 62 -3.44 -3.50 -28.83
C GLU A 62 -4.28 -2.57 -27.96
N THR A 63 -5.59 -2.63 -27.93
CA THR A 63 -6.36 -1.75 -27.05
C THR A 63 -6.37 -2.30 -25.63
N PRO A 64 -5.79 -1.57 -24.63
CA PRO A 64 -5.78 -1.99 -23.24
C PRO A 64 -7.21 -2.07 -22.69
N ARG A 65 -7.64 -3.26 -22.19
CA ARG A 65 -9.00 -3.48 -21.68
C ARG A 65 -9.09 -4.59 -20.65
N GLY A 66 -10.19 -4.64 -19.90
CA GLY A 66 -10.52 -5.67 -18.92
C GLY A 66 -10.13 -5.26 -17.50
N ARG A 67 -10.33 -6.16 -16.53
CA ARG A 67 -10.11 -5.89 -15.09
C ARG A 67 -8.63 -5.87 -14.74
N LEU A 68 -8.20 -4.84 -14.02
CA LEU A 68 -6.85 -4.68 -13.48
C LEU A 68 -6.92 -4.60 -11.95
N ARG A 69 -6.37 -5.61 -11.27
CA ARG A 69 -6.34 -5.68 -9.79
C ARG A 69 -5.06 -5.06 -9.27
N VAL A 70 -5.20 -4.00 -8.48
CA VAL A 70 -4.09 -3.20 -7.96
C VAL A 70 -4.16 -3.16 -6.45
N SER A 71 -3.07 -3.55 -5.76
CA SER A 71 -2.97 -3.29 -4.32
C SER A 71 -2.03 -2.13 -4.04
N LEU A 72 -2.50 -1.20 -3.21
CA LEU A 72 -1.88 0.09 -2.95
C LEU A 72 -1.69 0.29 -1.43
N PRO A 73 -0.64 0.96 -0.98
CA PRO A 73 -0.52 1.36 0.41
C PRO A 73 -1.56 2.43 0.77
N LEU A 74 -1.78 2.63 2.07
CA LEU A 74 -2.68 3.66 2.59
C LEU A 74 -2.06 5.08 2.46
N VAL A 75 -1.77 5.49 1.21
CA VAL A 75 -1.17 6.78 0.84
C VAL A 75 -2.05 7.49 -0.20
N SER A 76 -3.31 7.70 0.10
CA SER A 76 -4.35 8.18 -0.82
C SER A 76 -3.93 9.43 -1.58
N GLY A 77 -3.37 10.43 -0.91
CA GLY A 77 -2.96 11.69 -1.54
C GLY A 77 -1.89 11.54 -2.64
N LEU A 78 -1.07 10.49 -2.58
CA LEU A 78 -0.02 10.24 -3.57
C LEU A 78 -0.57 9.68 -4.89
N VAL A 79 -1.57 8.81 -4.82
CA VAL A 79 -1.97 7.96 -5.97
C VAL A 79 -3.35 8.27 -6.53
N LEU A 80 -4.31 8.75 -5.72
CA LEU A 80 -5.70 8.92 -6.15
C LEU A 80 -5.88 9.84 -7.35
N PRO A 81 -5.24 11.03 -7.44
CA PRO A 81 -5.38 11.88 -8.63
C PRO A 81 -4.91 11.15 -9.90
N THR A 82 -3.76 10.47 -9.83
CA THR A 82 -3.20 9.72 -10.96
C THR A 82 -4.11 8.56 -11.39
N LEU A 83 -4.75 7.86 -10.43
CA LEU A 83 -5.68 6.77 -10.73
C LEU A 83 -6.97 7.29 -11.38
N ALA A 84 -7.47 8.45 -10.93
CA ALA A 84 -8.63 9.09 -11.56
C ALA A 84 -8.34 9.50 -13.02
N ASP A 85 -7.16 10.07 -13.27
CA ASP A 85 -6.71 10.43 -14.62
C ASP A 85 -6.52 9.17 -15.49
N PHE A 86 -6.01 8.07 -14.90
CA PHE A 86 -5.87 6.80 -15.60
C PHE A 86 -7.21 6.23 -16.05
N MET A 87 -8.24 6.27 -15.21
CA MET A 87 -9.58 5.83 -15.58
C MET A 87 -10.18 6.64 -16.74
N GLN A 88 -9.90 7.94 -16.81
CA GLN A 88 -10.32 8.78 -17.93
C GLN A 88 -9.57 8.45 -19.23
N ALA A 89 -8.26 8.15 -19.12
CA ALA A 89 -7.41 7.84 -20.27
C ALA A 89 -7.68 6.43 -20.85
N TYR A 90 -8.12 5.48 -20.00
CA TYR A 90 -8.34 4.07 -20.36
C TYR A 90 -9.71 3.59 -19.88
N PRO A 91 -10.81 4.05 -20.50
CA PRO A 91 -12.19 3.75 -20.06
C PRO A 91 -12.56 2.27 -20.16
N ASP A 92 -11.86 1.49 -20.98
CA ASP A 92 -12.08 0.04 -21.15
C ASP A 92 -11.36 -0.80 -20.10
N ILE A 93 -10.58 -0.19 -19.18
CA ILE A 93 -9.94 -0.87 -18.05
C ILE A 93 -10.79 -0.67 -16.79
N GLU A 94 -11.26 -1.78 -16.23
CA GLU A 94 -11.92 -1.80 -14.92
C GLU A 94 -10.86 -1.89 -13.81
N LEU A 95 -10.71 -0.84 -12.99
CA LEU A 95 -9.81 -0.86 -11.82
C LEU A 95 -10.47 -1.55 -10.63
N ASP A 96 -9.79 -2.56 -10.07
CA ASP A 96 -10.10 -3.21 -8.81
C ASP A 96 -9.02 -2.86 -7.79
N LEU A 97 -9.31 -1.91 -6.90
CA LEU A 97 -8.33 -1.29 -6.00
C LEU A 97 -8.46 -1.85 -4.58
N ASP A 98 -7.36 -2.36 -4.03
CA ASP A 98 -7.23 -2.77 -2.62
C ASP A 98 -6.23 -1.85 -1.91
N PHE A 99 -6.71 -1.04 -0.96
CA PHE A 99 -5.86 -0.19 -0.14
C PHE A 99 -5.51 -0.87 1.17
N SER A 100 -4.25 -1.26 1.31
CA SER A 100 -3.76 -1.97 2.49
C SER A 100 -2.24 -1.87 2.63
N ASP A 101 -1.76 -1.66 3.87
CA ASP A 101 -0.33 -1.72 4.19
C ASP A 101 0.13 -3.14 4.60
N ARG A 102 -0.72 -4.15 4.43
CA ARG A 102 -0.32 -5.55 4.65
C ARG A 102 0.64 -6.03 3.55
N VAL A 103 1.53 -6.95 3.90
CA VAL A 103 2.29 -7.69 2.90
C VAL A 103 1.33 -8.64 2.19
N VAL A 104 1.26 -8.54 0.86
CA VAL A 104 0.43 -9.40 0.01
C VAL A 104 1.32 -10.34 -0.78
N ASP A 105 0.90 -11.58 -0.99
CA ASP A 105 1.49 -12.42 -2.02
C ASP A 105 0.84 -12.04 -3.35
N VAL A 106 1.60 -11.32 -4.19
CA VAL A 106 1.11 -10.75 -5.46
C VAL A 106 0.56 -11.85 -6.37
N VAL A 107 1.27 -12.98 -6.44
CA VAL A 107 0.92 -14.12 -7.30
C VAL A 107 -0.27 -14.88 -6.73
N ASP A 108 -0.20 -15.25 -5.46
CA ASP A 108 -1.18 -16.14 -4.85
C ASP A 108 -2.52 -15.43 -4.60
N GLU A 109 -2.50 -14.12 -4.33
CA GLU A 109 -3.72 -13.33 -4.18
C GLU A 109 -4.27 -12.81 -5.51
N GLY A 110 -3.54 -13.01 -6.62
CA GLY A 110 -3.97 -12.67 -7.98
C GLY A 110 -4.05 -11.17 -8.23
N PHE A 111 -3.12 -10.39 -7.68
CA PHE A 111 -2.93 -9.00 -8.08
C PHE A 111 -2.15 -8.91 -9.40
N ASP A 112 -2.58 -8.02 -10.29
CA ASP A 112 -1.84 -7.73 -11.52
C ASP A 112 -0.60 -6.86 -11.21
N VAL A 113 -0.74 -5.93 -10.28
CA VAL A 113 0.34 -5.03 -9.85
C VAL A 113 0.11 -4.54 -8.41
N VAL A 114 1.19 -4.31 -7.68
CA VAL A 114 1.13 -3.72 -6.34
C VAL A 114 2.11 -2.56 -6.23
N LEU A 115 1.72 -1.51 -5.51
CA LEU A 115 2.60 -0.42 -5.08
C LEU A 115 3.05 -0.69 -3.64
N ARG A 116 4.34 -0.71 -3.39
CA ARG A 116 4.88 -0.97 -2.03
C ARG A 116 6.13 -0.14 -1.77
N THR A 117 6.43 0.03 -0.48
CA THR A 117 7.70 0.60 -0.01
C THR A 117 8.69 -0.51 0.36
N GLY A 118 9.99 -0.22 0.27
CA GLY A 118 11.06 -1.15 0.60
C GLY A 118 11.47 -2.04 -0.58
N GLN A 119 12.65 -2.65 -0.49
CA GLN A 119 13.15 -3.52 -1.55
C GLN A 119 12.42 -4.87 -1.51
N PRO A 120 11.79 -5.29 -2.61
CA PRO A 120 11.20 -6.61 -2.71
C PRO A 120 12.29 -7.69 -2.70
N VAL A 121 12.08 -8.73 -1.90
CA VAL A 121 12.99 -9.88 -1.80
C VAL A 121 12.53 -11.03 -2.70
N ASP A 122 11.29 -10.99 -3.21
CA ASP A 122 10.68 -12.07 -3.98
C ASP A 122 11.16 -12.05 -5.44
N SER A 123 11.95 -13.05 -5.82
CA SER A 123 12.48 -13.23 -7.19
C SER A 123 11.40 -13.56 -8.24
N ARG A 124 10.17 -13.87 -7.81
CA ARG A 124 9.03 -14.10 -8.72
C ARG A 124 8.43 -12.80 -9.25
N LEU A 125 8.90 -11.63 -8.77
CA LEU A 125 8.37 -10.34 -9.13
C LEU A 125 9.33 -9.54 -10.01
N SER A 126 8.78 -8.88 -11.02
CA SER A 126 9.40 -7.77 -11.72
C SER A 126 9.12 -6.48 -10.97
N MET A 127 10.00 -5.50 -11.07
CA MET A 127 9.84 -4.24 -10.35
C MET A 127 10.22 -3.03 -11.18
N ARG A 128 9.59 -1.88 -10.86
CA ARG A 128 9.96 -0.55 -11.32
C ARG A 128 10.03 0.39 -10.13
N GLU A 129 11.17 1.01 -9.93
CA GLU A 129 11.34 2.06 -8.91
C GLU A 129 10.59 3.33 -9.33
N LEU A 130 9.86 3.94 -8.37
CA LEU A 130 9.06 5.15 -8.60
C LEU A 130 9.68 6.41 -7.98
N GLY A 131 10.68 6.26 -7.15
CA GLY A 131 11.33 7.35 -6.44
C GLY A 131 11.39 7.13 -4.95
N GLU A 132 12.03 8.08 -4.28
CA GLU A 132 12.24 8.04 -2.83
C GLU A 132 11.48 9.16 -2.12
N PHE A 133 11.22 8.95 -0.85
CA PHE A 133 10.67 9.94 0.06
C PHE A 133 11.43 9.93 1.37
N GLN A 134 11.36 11.03 2.11
CA GLN A 134 11.99 11.18 3.42
C GLN A 134 10.94 11.19 4.51
N LEU A 135 11.23 10.50 5.63
CA LEU A 135 10.45 10.65 6.85
C LEU A 135 10.88 11.92 7.58
N LYS A 136 9.93 12.71 8.05
CA LYS A 136 10.14 13.93 8.83
C LYS A 136 9.36 13.89 10.13
N LEU A 137 9.97 14.42 11.19
CA LEU A 137 9.27 14.65 12.44
C LEU A 137 8.64 16.04 12.39
N VAL A 138 7.32 16.10 12.55
CA VAL A 138 6.59 17.35 12.41
C VAL A 138 5.56 17.54 13.51
N GLY A 139 5.29 18.81 13.83
CA GLY A 139 4.19 19.23 14.68
C GLY A 139 3.73 20.63 14.26
N SER A 140 2.62 21.09 14.81
CA SER A 140 2.14 22.45 14.53
C SER A 140 2.93 23.50 15.30
N PRO A 141 3.05 24.73 14.78
CA PRO A 141 3.65 25.85 15.52
C PRO A 141 2.97 26.10 16.88
N ALA A 142 1.65 25.95 16.94
CA ALA A 142 0.88 26.15 18.18
C ALA A 142 1.19 25.06 19.22
N TYR A 143 1.44 23.83 18.80
CA TYR A 143 1.90 22.78 19.72
C TYR A 143 3.26 23.13 20.32
N PHE A 144 4.23 23.52 19.48
CA PHE A 144 5.57 23.87 19.94
C PHE A 144 5.62 25.14 20.78
N ALA A 145 4.74 26.10 20.52
CA ALA A 145 4.62 27.29 21.37
C ALA A 145 4.20 26.96 22.80
N ARG A 146 3.40 25.89 22.99
CA ARG A 146 2.93 25.44 24.32
C ARG A 146 3.88 24.46 25.01
N HIS A 147 4.56 23.61 24.25
CA HIS A 147 5.33 22.48 24.80
C HIS A 147 6.85 22.59 24.60
N GLY A 148 7.32 23.66 23.91
CA GLY A 148 8.70 23.81 23.47
C GLY A 148 8.99 23.04 22.19
N THR A 149 10.09 23.40 21.53
CA THR A 149 10.57 22.73 20.31
C THR A 149 11.72 21.79 20.68
N PRO A 150 11.64 20.49 20.38
CA PRO A 150 12.70 19.55 20.68
C PRO A 150 13.97 19.88 19.88
N ARG A 151 15.13 19.86 20.52
CA ARG A 151 16.45 20.17 19.95
C ARG A 151 17.33 18.93 19.78
N CYS A 152 17.05 17.89 20.56
CA CYS A 152 17.70 16.59 20.47
C CYS A 152 16.65 15.45 20.62
N PRO A 153 16.97 14.20 20.22
CA PRO A 153 16.06 13.08 20.33
C PRO A 153 15.52 12.83 21.75
N GLU A 154 16.29 13.13 22.77
CA GLU A 154 15.92 12.96 24.19
C GLU A 154 14.78 13.90 24.61
N ASP A 155 14.66 15.07 23.99
CA ASP A 155 13.59 16.02 24.28
C ASP A 155 12.21 15.43 23.97
N LEU A 156 12.13 14.47 23.02
CA LEU A 156 10.89 13.78 22.67
C LEU A 156 10.25 13.04 23.84
N LEU A 157 11.03 12.68 24.87
CA LEU A 157 10.50 12.06 26.10
C LEU A 157 9.49 12.95 26.84
N ARG A 158 9.48 14.24 26.56
CA ARG A 158 8.56 15.23 27.17
C ARG A 158 7.42 15.64 26.22
N HIS A 159 7.34 15.03 25.03
CA HIS A 159 6.36 15.37 24.02
C HIS A 159 5.30 14.30 23.84
N THR A 160 4.15 14.70 23.35
CA THR A 160 3.12 13.80 22.86
C THR A 160 3.54 13.29 21.49
N CYS A 161 3.66 11.96 21.32
CA CYS A 161 4.16 11.34 20.12
C CYS A 161 3.08 10.45 19.47
N LEU A 162 2.85 10.66 18.15
CA LEU A 162 1.79 10.03 17.37
C LEU A 162 2.40 8.92 16.51
N HIS A 163 2.23 7.67 16.94
CA HIS A 163 2.90 6.52 16.34
C HIS A 163 2.11 5.84 15.24
N TYR A 164 2.84 5.20 14.32
CA TYR A 164 2.31 4.27 13.35
C TYR A 164 2.50 2.82 13.84
N ARG A 165 1.51 1.96 13.58
CA ARG A 165 1.60 0.53 13.83
C ARG A 165 1.51 -0.22 12.52
N PHE A 166 2.52 -1.01 12.21
CA PHE A 166 2.51 -1.88 11.05
C PHE A 166 1.48 -3.00 11.19
N PRO A 167 0.47 -3.10 10.30
CA PRO A 167 -0.59 -4.09 10.43
C PRO A 167 -0.09 -5.54 10.35
N ASN A 168 1.01 -5.80 9.62
CA ASN A 168 1.55 -7.15 9.44
C ASN A 168 2.28 -7.69 10.66
N THR A 169 2.99 -6.84 11.40
CA THR A 169 3.84 -7.24 12.50
C THR A 169 3.29 -6.85 13.87
N GLY A 170 2.31 -5.94 13.89
CA GLY A 170 1.81 -5.29 15.10
C GLY A 170 2.83 -4.36 15.77
N ARG A 171 4.05 -4.23 15.22
CA ARG A 171 5.12 -3.39 15.78
C ARG A 171 4.85 -1.92 15.50
N LEU A 172 5.30 -1.08 16.43
CA LEU A 172 5.34 0.35 16.20
C LEU A 172 6.45 0.71 15.22
N GLU A 173 6.25 1.77 14.44
CA GLU A 173 7.27 2.36 13.60
C GLU A 173 8.39 2.91 14.48
N GLU A 174 9.61 2.49 14.22
CA GLU A 174 10.80 3.07 14.82
C GLU A 174 11.10 4.39 14.11
N TRP A 175 11.11 5.47 14.88
CA TRP A 175 11.48 6.77 14.35
C TRP A 175 12.95 6.80 13.97
N PRO A 176 13.29 7.28 12.76
CA PRO A 176 14.63 7.15 12.19
C PRO A 176 15.60 8.20 12.76
N LEU A 177 15.77 8.17 14.06
CA LEU A 177 16.61 9.11 14.79
C LEU A 177 18.03 8.56 14.92
N ARG A 178 19.00 9.30 14.38
CA ARG A 178 20.44 9.03 14.63
C ARG A 178 20.84 9.53 16.00
N ARG A 179 21.68 8.76 16.65
CA ARG A 179 22.45 9.16 17.82
C ARG A 179 23.93 9.22 17.48
N ALA A 180 24.66 10.04 18.22
CA ALA A 180 26.11 9.94 18.23
C ALA A 180 26.50 8.59 18.83
N ASP A 181 27.42 7.88 18.18
CA ASP A 181 28.19 6.74 18.72
C ASP A 181 27.44 5.49 19.22
N GLY A 182 26.49 4.96 18.43
CA GLY A 182 25.99 3.58 18.60
C GLY A 182 25.09 3.34 19.81
N GLU A 183 24.64 4.37 20.50
CA GLU A 183 23.66 4.25 21.57
C GLU A 183 22.27 3.84 21.04
N ALA A 184 21.51 3.04 21.82
CA ALA A 184 20.15 2.67 21.51
C ALA A 184 19.24 3.91 21.42
N PRO A 185 18.28 3.99 20.44
CA PRO A 185 17.37 5.12 20.35
C PRO A 185 16.54 5.27 21.63
N PRO A 186 16.12 6.51 22.01
CA PRO A 186 15.29 6.72 23.17
C PRO A 186 13.95 5.99 23.00
N GLN A 187 13.41 5.46 24.07
CA GLN A 187 12.05 4.93 24.07
C GLN A 187 11.07 6.10 24.00
N ILE A 188 10.63 6.41 22.78
CA ILE A 188 9.72 7.53 22.53
C ILE A 188 8.35 7.22 23.14
N PRO A 189 7.74 8.18 23.89
CA PRO A 189 6.43 7.99 24.49
C PRO A 189 5.35 7.66 23.46
N VAL A 190 4.46 6.75 23.82
CA VAL A 190 3.33 6.36 22.96
C VAL A 190 2.08 7.05 23.49
N SER A 191 1.64 8.09 22.79
CA SER A 191 0.43 8.84 23.17
C SER A 191 -0.79 8.46 22.32
N MET A 192 -0.56 8.14 21.04
CA MET A 192 -1.59 7.65 20.13
C MET A 192 -0.95 6.69 19.12
N VAL A 193 -1.69 5.66 18.74
CA VAL A 193 -1.27 4.67 17.75
C VAL A 193 -2.35 4.47 16.71
N CYS A 194 -1.99 4.55 15.44
CA CYS A 194 -2.86 4.18 14.33
C CYS A 194 -2.05 3.58 13.16
N ASN A 195 -2.73 3.07 12.16
CA ASN A 195 -2.14 2.55 10.93
C ASN A 195 -2.54 3.39 9.70
N ASN A 196 -2.78 4.67 9.89
CA ASN A 196 -3.21 5.58 8.83
C ASN A 196 -2.44 6.89 8.88
N ILE A 197 -1.85 7.28 7.75
CA ILE A 197 -1.05 8.51 7.63
C ILE A 197 -1.92 9.75 7.79
N GLU A 198 -3.09 9.78 7.15
CA GLU A 198 -3.99 10.94 7.17
C GLU A 198 -4.48 11.27 8.56
N THR A 199 -4.72 10.25 9.39
CA THR A 199 -5.04 10.42 10.81
C THR A 199 -3.91 11.14 11.54
N ARG A 200 -2.65 10.71 11.38
CA ARG A 200 -1.50 11.34 12.03
C ARG A 200 -1.27 12.78 11.53
N VAL A 201 -1.44 13.03 10.22
CA VAL A 201 -1.39 14.38 9.65
C VAL A 201 -2.45 15.27 10.28
N CYS A 202 -3.70 14.79 10.35
CA CYS A 202 -4.81 15.53 10.95
C CYS A 202 -4.55 15.89 12.42
N PHE A 203 -4.03 14.93 13.21
CA PHE A 203 -3.74 15.15 14.63
C PHE A 203 -2.57 16.12 14.83
N ALA A 204 -1.50 16.02 14.02
CA ALA A 204 -0.39 16.96 14.07
C ALA A 204 -0.83 18.39 13.73
N LEU A 205 -1.69 18.56 12.69
CA LEU A 205 -2.27 19.86 12.31
C LEU A 205 -3.20 20.44 13.37
N ARG A 206 -3.75 19.61 14.25
CA ARG A 206 -4.66 20.01 15.36
C ARG A 206 -3.94 20.06 16.72
N ASP A 207 -2.63 20.30 16.71
CA ASP A 207 -1.81 20.53 17.90
C ASP A 207 -1.77 19.35 18.89
N GLN A 208 -1.98 18.12 18.41
CA GLN A 208 -2.06 16.95 19.30
C GLN A 208 -0.70 16.30 19.56
N GLY A 209 0.38 16.76 18.94
CA GLY A 209 1.71 16.22 19.17
C GLY A 209 2.61 16.20 17.95
N ILE A 210 3.70 15.44 18.07
CA ILE A 210 4.70 15.22 17.03
C ILE A 210 4.41 13.89 16.33
N ALA A 211 4.48 13.89 15.00
CA ALA A 211 4.34 12.69 14.17
C ALA A 211 5.57 12.52 13.27
N CYS A 212 5.95 11.27 13.03
CA CYS A 212 6.90 10.90 11.99
C CYS A 212 6.13 10.59 10.70
N LEU A 213 6.27 11.43 9.67
CA LEU A 213 5.43 11.39 8.46
C LEU A 213 6.28 11.45 7.19
N PRO A 214 5.84 10.79 6.11
CA PRO A 214 6.43 10.97 4.79
C PRO A 214 6.28 12.41 4.31
N ASP A 215 7.35 12.99 3.75
CA ASP A 215 7.41 14.37 3.29
C ASP A 215 6.34 14.71 2.24
N PHE A 216 6.05 13.78 1.31
CA PHE A 216 5.00 13.98 0.30
C PHE A 216 3.60 14.18 0.91
N SER A 217 3.34 13.60 2.10
CA SER A 217 2.01 13.70 2.76
C SER A 217 1.78 15.04 3.50
N ILE A 218 2.85 15.78 3.72
CA ILE A 218 2.84 17.03 4.52
C ILE A 218 3.44 18.22 3.77
N ARG A 219 3.79 18.09 2.50
CA ARG A 219 4.45 19.10 1.69
C ARG A 219 3.72 20.45 1.71
N GLU A 220 2.41 20.43 1.49
CA GLU A 220 1.59 21.63 1.49
C GLU A 220 1.53 22.26 2.88
N ALA A 221 1.32 21.46 3.93
CA ALA A 221 1.25 21.94 5.30
C ALA A 221 2.60 22.56 5.77
N LEU A 222 3.73 22.01 5.32
CA LEU A 222 5.05 22.60 5.58
C LEU A 222 5.23 23.92 4.80
N ARG A 223 4.85 23.97 3.52
CA ARG A 223 4.93 25.17 2.69
C ARG A 223 4.09 26.32 3.25
N GLU A 224 2.93 26.02 3.79
CA GLU A 224 2.01 26.98 4.39
C GLU A 224 2.33 27.32 5.85
N GLY A 225 3.34 26.68 6.43
CA GLY A 225 3.72 26.88 7.83
C GLY A 225 2.72 26.34 8.86
N ARG A 226 1.76 25.51 8.43
CA ARG A 226 0.80 24.82 9.34
C ARG A 226 1.45 23.68 10.11
N LEU A 227 2.51 23.09 9.55
CA LEU A 227 3.42 22.17 10.23
C LEU A 227 4.84 22.71 10.12
N VAL A 228 5.68 22.40 11.08
CA VAL A 228 7.12 22.66 11.06
C VAL A 228 7.86 21.37 11.35
N SER A 229 8.97 21.17 10.63
CA SER A 229 9.87 20.04 10.82
C SER A 229 10.81 20.30 11.99
N VAL A 230 11.09 19.24 12.75
CA VAL A 230 12.03 19.28 13.88
C VAL A 230 12.99 18.11 13.80
N LEU A 231 14.18 18.26 14.39
CA LEU A 231 15.20 17.23 14.44
C LEU A 231 15.66 16.70 13.08
N ASP A 232 15.60 17.53 12.02
CA ASP A 232 15.98 17.14 10.66
C ASP A 232 17.43 16.63 10.58
N ALA A 233 18.33 17.19 11.36
CA ALA A 233 19.73 16.76 11.43
C ALA A 233 19.91 15.34 12.00
N PHE A 234 18.90 14.82 12.67
CA PHE A 234 18.90 13.48 13.29
C PHE A 234 18.06 12.47 12.48
N CYS A 235 17.32 12.91 11.45
CA CYS A 235 16.36 12.09 10.71
C CYS A 235 16.83 11.91 9.27
N GLU A 236 17.55 10.80 8.97
CA GLU A 236 18.14 10.57 7.64
C GLU A 236 17.49 9.44 6.83
N ARG A 237 16.43 8.83 7.35
CA ARG A 237 15.85 7.66 6.68
C ARG A 237 15.08 8.07 5.44
N ARG A 238 15.52 7.54 4.30
CA ARG A 238 14.80 7.56 3.04
C ARG A 238 14.20 6.20 2.76
N ALA A 239 13.04 6.18 2.16
CA ALA A 239 12.40 4.98 1.68
C ALA A 239 12.01 5.17 0.22
N ARG A 240 11.82 4.04 -0.51
CA ARG A 240 11.51 4.07 -1.93
C ARG A 240 10.21 3.36 -2.19
N PHE A 241 9.47 3.83 -3.19
CA PHE A 241 8.31 3.16 -3.73
C PHE A 241 8.68 2.33 -4.95
N PHE A 242 8.03 1.18 -5.05
CA PHE A 242 8.17 0.27 -6.19
C PHE A 242 6.80 -0.17 -6.68
N LEU A 243 6.62 -0.23 -8.01
CA LEU A 243 5.60 -1.06 -8.62
C LEU A 243 6.17 -2.46 -8.78
N LEU A 244 5.40 -3.48 -8.37
CA LEU A 244 5.78 -4.89 -8.42
C LEU A 244 4.69 -5.67 -9.13
N TRP A 245 5.07 -6.58 -10.04
CA TRP A 245 4.15 -7.47 -10.75
C TRP A 245 4.78 -8.83 -10.97
N PRO A 246 4.00 -9.90 -11.23
CA PRO A 246 4.53 -11.24 -11.46
C PRO A 246 5.54 -11.26 -12.63
N SER A 247 6.73 -11.81 -12.39
CA SER A 247 7.75 -12.04 -13.42
C SER A 247 7.42 -13.30 -14.24
N GLY A 248 8.02 -13.42 -15.43
CA GLY A 248 7.88 -14.62 -16.28
C GLY A 248 6.64 -14.65 -17.15
N ARG A 249 5.76 -13.65 -17.08
CA ARG A 249 4.64 -13.45 -18.01
C ARG A 249 4.92 -12.27 -18.94
N GLN A 250 4.49 -12.38 -20.17
CA GLN A 250 4.43 -11.21 -21.05
C GLN A 250 3.50 -10.17 -20.39
N VAL A 251 4.02 -8.95 -20.18
CA VAL A 251 3.25 -7.88 -19.55
C VAL A 251 2.03 -7.57 -20.39
N SER A 252 0.84 -7.80 -19.84
CA SER A 252 -0.43 -7.56 -20.56
C SER A 252 -0.58 -6.09 -20.98
N PRO A 253 -1.28 -5.76 -22.08
CA PRO A 253 -1.48 -4.37 -22.52
C PRO A 253 -2.09 -3.48 -21.42
N LYS A 254 -3.06 -3.98 -20.65
CA LYS A 254 -3.65 -3.24 -19.50
C LYS A 254 -2.63 -2.92 -18.43
N LEU A 255 -1.76 -3.89 -18.08
CA LEU A 255 -0.73 -3.71 -17.07
C LEU A 255 0.39 -2.78 -17.56
N ARG A 256 0.81 -2.91 -18.83
CA ARG A 256 1.78 -2.01 -19.45
C ARG A 256 1.25 -0.57 -19.46
N ALA A 257 0.01 -0.37 -19.93
CA ALA A 257 -0.63 0.93 -19.92
C ALA A 257 -0.66 1.55 -18.51
N PHE A 258 -0.97 0.75 -17.49
CA PHE A 258 -0.98 1.20 -16.10
C PHE A 258 0.43 1.62 -15.62
N ILE A 259 1.43 0.76 -15.83
CA ILE A 259 2.81 1.05 -15.40
C ILE A 259 3.34 2.32 -16.10
N ASP A 260 3.13 2.44 -17.42
CA ASP A 260 3.66 3.56 -18.21
C ASP A 260 2.92 4.87 -17.92
N PHE A 261 1.65 4.79 -17.50
CA PHE A 261 0.87 5.96 -17.12
C PHE A 261 1.15 6.43 -15.68
N VAL A 262 1.16 5.48 -14.74
CA VAL A 262 1.24 5.78 -13.30
C VAL A 262 2.66 6.11 -12.86
N ALA A 263 3.67 5.36 -13.34
CA ALA A 263 5.03 5.51 -12.84
C ALA A 263 5.59 6.94 -13.01
N PRO A 264 5.55 7.58 -14.20
CA PRO A 264 6.11 8.92 -14.35
C PRO A 264 5.37 9.98 -13.52
N ARG A 265 4.07 9.82 -13.29
CA ARG A 265 3.25 10.76 -12.51
C ARG A 265 3.53 10.66 -11.02
N VAL A 266 3.65 9.44 -10.50
CA VAL A 266 4.03 9.22 -9.10
C VAL A 266 5.46 9.71 -8.84
N ILE A 267 6.40 9.45 -9.77
CA ILE A 267 7.77 9.99 -9.70
C ILE A 267 7.75 11.52 -9.60
N ALA A 268 6.99 12.20 -10.47
CA ALA A 268 6.86 13.66 -10.45
C ALA A 268 6.22 14.18 -9.15
N THR A 269 5.38 13.42 -8.52
CA THR A 269 4.76 13.80 -7.23
C THR A 269 5.72 13.60 -6.06
N LEU A 270 6.63 12.63 -6.12
CA LEU A 270 7.64 12.36 -5.07
C LEU A 270 8.82 13.36 -5.14
N GLY A 271 9.26 13.77 -6.34
CA GLY A 271 10.32 14.77 -6.55
C GLY A 271 9.84 16.18 -6.31
#